data_6cb63db7a6ae1768a3d5e1749fdbc927
#
_entry.id   6cb63db7a6ae1768a3d5e1749fdbc927
#
_cell.length_a   1.000
_cell.length_b   1.000
_cell.length_c   1.000
_cell.angle_alpha   90.00
_cell.angle_beta   90.00
_cell.angle_gamma   90.00
#
_symmetry.space_group_name_H-M   'P 1'
#
loop_
_entity.id
_entity.type
_entity.pdbx_description
1 polymer ?
#
loop_
_entity_poly.entity_id
_entity_poly.type
_entity_poly.pdbx_seq_one_letter_code
_entity_poly.pdbx_strand_id
1 'polypeptide(L)'
;MNYEAAVHYLLSLGRELAAPTQAAAAKFHLDNIHTLAERLDHPERAYPSAHIAGTNGKGSTAAFLESILRRAGFRTGLNTSPHLAKINERMRVNGQDINDEQFAAVATHIHELIEHLLAEGQLRAHPTYFECVTAMAFAFFAAERVEFGIFEVGLGGRLDATNILMPELAILTRIDFDHENFLGHSLQEIAGEKASILKRGVPVVVAAE
;
A
#
# COMPACT_ATOMS: atom_id res chain seq x y z
N MET A 1 19.53 -2.40 -9.65
CA MET A 1 19.18 -3.82 -9.97
C MET A 1 18.48 -3.88 -11.32
N ASN A 2 18.52 -5.02 -12.05
CA ASN A 2 17.57 -5.26 -13.13
C ASN A 2 16.23 -5.75 -12.57
N TYR A 3 15.20 -5.91 -13.44
CA TYR A 3 13.84 -6.31 -13.02
C TYR A 3 13.82 -7.66 -12.27
N GLU A 4 14.49 -8.68 -12.79
CA GLU A 4 14.53 -10.01 -12.17
C GLU A 4 15.16 -9.98 -10.77
N ALA A 5 16.27 -9.24 -10.63
CA ALA A 5 16.92 -9.05 -9.33
C ALA A 5 16.03 -8.26 -8.36
N ALA A 6 15.31 -7.24 -8.83
CA ALA A 6 14.38 -6.47 -8.00
C ALA A 6 13.21 -7.34 -7.50
N VAL A 7 12.62 -8.14 -8.38
CA VAL A 7 11.55 -9.09 -8.00
C VAL A 7 12.09 -10.13 -7.02
N HIS A 8 13.27 -10.70 -7.28
CA HIS A 8 13.88 -11.68 -6.40
C HIS A 8 14.16 -11.09 -5.00
N TYR A 9 14.70 -9.87 -4.94
CA TYR A 9 14.93 -9.16 -3.68
C TYR A 9 13.62 -9.01 -2.90
N LEU A 10 12.58 -8.48 -3.49
CA LEU A 10 11.29 -8.31 -2.82
C LEU A 10 10.73 -9.64 -2.32
N LEU A 11 10.76 -10.70 -3.15
CA LEU A 11 10.28 -12.02 -2.75
C LEU A 11 11.11 -12.66 -1.62
N SER A 12 12.39 -12.29 -1.49
CA SER A 12 13.25 -12.76 -0.38
C SER A 12 12.85 -12.18 0.98
N LEU A 13 12.14 -11.05 1.01
CA LEU A 13 11.62 -10.43 2.24
C LEU A 13 10.42 -11.18 2.83
N GLY A 14 9.97 -12.25 2.18
CA GLY A 14 8.82 -13.04 2.57
C GLY A 14 7.59 -12.72 1.72
N ARG A 15 6.61 -13.63 1.76
CA ARG A 15 5.32 -13.41 1.10
C ARG A 15 4.38 -12.64 2.02
N GLU A 16 3.46 -11.90 1.44
CA GLU A 16 2.50 -11.00 2.10
C GLU A 16 1.72 -11.62 3.29
N LEU A 17 1.68 -12.94 3.42
CA LEU A 17 0.99 -13.66 4.49
C LEU A 17 1.68 -15.00 4.78
N ALA A 18 3.01 -15.02 4.89
CA ALA A 18 3.71 -16.24 5.29
C ALA A 18 3.53 -16.47 6.79
N ALA A 19 2.89 -17.56 7.12
CA ALA A 19 2.68 -18.23 8.42
C ALA A 19 2.45 -17.34 9.67
N PRO A 20 1.47 -17.69 10.54
CA PRO A 20 1.16 -16.95 11.78
C PRO A 20 2.35 -16.70 12.71
N THR A 21 3.39 -17.57 12.65
CA THR A 21 4.59 -17.46 13.46
C THR A 21 5.54 -16.33 13.03
N GLN A 22 5.58 -15.98 11.74
CA GLN A 22 6.36 -14.83 11.26
C GLN A 22 5.60 -13.50 11.46
N ALA A 23 4.28 -13.52 11.33
CA ALA A 23 3.45 -12.36 11.60
C ALA A 23 3.41 -12.00 13.11
N ALA A 24 3.54 -12.97 14.01
CA ALA A 24 3.65 -12.73 15.45
C ALA A 24 5.04 -12.18 15.85
N ALA A 25 6.08 -12.46 15.07
CA ALA A 25 7.43 -11.97 15.28
C ALA A 25 7.68 -10.60 14.61
N ALA A 26 7.06 -10.33 13.47
CA ALA A 26 6.98 -9.00 12.89
C ALA A 26 5.91 -8.25 13.66
N LYS A 27 6.30 -7.54 14.71
CA LYS A 27 5.42 -6.54 15.32
C LYS A 27 5.05 -5.57 14.21
N PHE A 28 3.79 -5.65 13.74
CA PHE A 28 3.25 -4.69 12.79
C PHE A 28 3.30 -3.31 13.43
N HIS A 29 4.22 -2.50 13.01
CA HIS A 29 4.40 -1.11 13.40
C HIS A 29 4.50 -0.29 12.12
N LEU A 30 3.99 0.92 12.15
CA LEU A 30 4.15 1.85 11.02
C LEU A 30 5.49 2.59 11.04
N ASP A 31 6.38 2.29 12.00
CA ASP A 31 7.63 3.02 12.18
C ASP A 31 8.53 2.96 10.95
N ASN A 32 8.70 1.78 10.34
CA ASN A 32 9.52 1.62 9.15
C ASN A 32 8.99 2.43 7.97
N ILE A 33 7.68 2.31 7.68
CA ILE A 33 7.09 3.04 6.54
C ILE A 33 7.09 4.54 6.79
N HIS A 34 6.93 5.02 8.03
CA HIS A 34 7.10 6.42 8.38
C HIS A 34 8.53 6.90 8.15
N THR A 35 9.54 6.12 8.60
CA THR A 35 10.95 6.44 8.36
C THR A 35 11.27 6.49 6.88
N LEU A 36 10.79 5.52 6.08
CA LEU A 36 10.97 5.53 4.63
C LEU A 36 10.32 6.74 3.99
N ALA A 37 9.07 7.06 4.35
CA ALA A 37 8.35 8.20 3.81
C ALA A 37 9.06 9.53 4.13
N GLU A 38 9.54 9.71 5.37
CA GLU A 38 10.30 10.89 5.77
C GLU A 38 11.59 11.04 4.95
N ARG A 39 12.32 9.95 4.74
CA ARG A 39 13.58 9.95 3.99
C ARG A 39 13.40 10.11 2.49
N LEU A 40 12.21 9.85 1.98
CA LEU A 40 11.79 10.09 0.60
C LEU A 40 11.12 11.47 0.41
N ASP A 41 11.18 12.35 1.44
CA ASP A 41 10.52 13.66 1.42
C ASP A 41 8.99 13.59 1.28
N HIS A 42 8.37 12.62 1.98
CA HIS A 42 6.93 12.43 2.08
C HIS A 42 6.21 12.32 0.73
N PRO A 43 6.59 11.37 -0.15
CA PRO A 43 5.96 11.21 -1.46
C PRO A 43 4.45 10.90 -1.39
N GLU A 44 3.99 10.32 -0.26
CA GLU A 44 2.58 10.05 0.00
C GLU A 44 1.72 11.32 0.14
N ARG A 45 2.34 12.49 0.30
CA ARG A 45 1.71 13.81 0.41
C ARG A 45 1.79 14.63 -0.87
N ALA A 46 2.48 14.13 -1.89
CA ALA A 46 2.70 14.88 -3.13
C ALA A 46 1.42 15.01 -3.99
N TYR A 47 0.38 14.26 -3.67
CA TYR A 47 -0.88 14.22 -4.42
C TYR A 47 -2.06 13.87 -3.49
N PRO A 48 -3.28 14.34 -3.79
CA PRO A 48 -4.48 13.91 -3.08
C PRO A 48 -4.75 12.42 -3.32
N SER A 49 -5.39 11.76 -2.36
CA SER A 49 -5.61 10.31 -2.47
C SER A 49 -6.97 9.86 -1.94
N ALA A 50 -7.39 8.67 -2.39
CA ALA A 50 -8.45 7.87 -1.78
C ALA A 50 -7.84 6.61 -1.14
N HIS A 51 -8.32 6.25 0.03
CA HIS A 51 -7.88 5.08 0.78
C HIS A 51 -9.04 4.11 0.98
N ILE A 52 -8.87 2.85 0.57
CA ILE A 52 -9.95 1.87 0.46
C ILE A 52 -9.65 0.64 1.31
N ALA A 53 -10.48 0.39 2.33
CA ALA A 53 -10.46 -0.83 3.13
C ALA A 53 -11.76 -1.61 2.99
N GLY A 54 -11.78 -2.84 3.48
CA GLY A 54 -12.92 -3.74 3.44
C GLY A 54 -12.47 -5.20 3.35
N THR A 55 -13.41 -6.12 3.35
CA THR A 55 -13.13 -7.54 3.11
C THR A 55 -13.23 -7.82 1.61
N ASN A 56 -14.36 -7.58 1.01
CA ASN A 56 -14.65 -7.87 -0.38
C ASN A 56 -14.85 -6.59 -1.20
N GLY A 57 -14.40 -6.59 -2.46
CA GLY A 57 -14.68 -5.51 -3.41
C GLY A 57 -13.72 -4.31 -3.36
N LYS A 58 -12.66 -4.32 -2.53
CA LYS A 58 -11.66 -3.24 -2.47
C LYS A 58 -11.06 -2.93 -3.84
N GLY A 59 -10.41 -3.92 -4.45
CA GLY A 59 -9.75 -3.76 -5.75
C GLY A 59 -10.71 -3.36 -6.87
N SER A 60 -11.94 -3.91 -6.89
CA SER A 60 -12.96 -3.49 -7.88
C SER A 60 -13.38 -2.04 -7.68
N THR A 61 -13.61 -1.61 -6.42
CA THR A 61 -13.94 -0.23 -6.09
C THR A 61 -12.80 0.72 -6.47
N ALA A 62 -11.55 0.32 -6.19
CA ALA A 62 -10.36 1.06 -6.57
C ALA A 62 -10.25 1.24 -8.09
N ALA A 63 -10.46 0.16 -8.85
CA ALA A 63 -10.41 0.18 -10.30
C ALA A 63 -11.54 1.03 -10.93
N PHE A 64 -12.75 0.99 -10.36
CA PHE A 64 -13.85 1.84 -10.82
C PHE A 64 -13.56 3.31 -10.55
N LEU A 65 -13.11 3.66 -9.35
CA LEU A 65 -12.76 5.04 -8.99
C LEU A 65 -11.63 5.57 -9.89
N GLU A 66 -10.57 4.77 -10.08
CA GLU A 66 -9.48 5.10 -11.01
C GLU A 66 -10.01 5.39 -12.42
N SER A 67 -10.84 4.51 -12.96
CA SER A 67 -11.38 4.66 -14.31
C SER A 67 -12.24 5.92 -14.45
N ILE A 68 -13.03 6.27 -13.43
CA ILE A 68 -13.84 7.50 -13.41
C ILE A 68 -12.94 8.73 -13.41
N LEU A 69 -11.95 8.79 -12.51
CA LEU A 69 -11.04 9.94 -12.40
C LEU A 69 -10.19 10.10 -13.66
N ARG A 70 -9.65 9.02 -14.19
CA ARG A 70 -8.90 9.03 -15.45
C ARG A 70 -9.75 9.51 -16.63
N ARG A 71 -11.03 9.10 -16.70
CA ARG A 71 -11.98 9.61 -17.71
C ARG A 71 -12.33 11.07 -17.52
N ALA A 72 -12.27 11.57 -16.29
CA ALA A 72 -12.43 12.99 -15.96
C ALA A 72 -11.17 13.84 -16.27
N GLY A 73 -10.09 13.20 -16.73
CA GLY A 73 -8.86 13.89 -17.18
C GLY A 73 -7.75 13.93 -16.14
N PHE A 74 -7.91 13.34 -14.95
CA PHE A 74 -6.84 13.29 -13.96
C PHE A 74 -5.77 12.26 -14.35
N ARG A 75 -4.51 12.59 -14.09
CA ARG A 75 -3.44 11.62 -14.10
C ARG A 75 -3.50 10.77 -12.84
N THR A 76 -4.00 9.55 -12.97
CA THR A 76 -4.30 8.67 -11.83
C THR A 76 -3.14 7.75 -11.48
N GLY A 77 -2.98 7.48 -10.17
CA GLY A 77 -2.17 6.37 -9.64
C GLY A 77 -3.09 5.36 -8.96
N LEU A 78 -2.89 4.07 -9.22
CA LEU A 78 -3.65 2.98 -8.61
C LEU A 78 -2.69 1.97 -7.98
N ASN A 79 -2.80 1.81 -6.66
CA ASN A 79 -2.10 0.76 -5.92
C ASN A 79 -3.10 -0.29 -5.42
N THR A 80 -2.90 -1.54 -5.83
CA THR A 80 -3.78 -2.67 -5.47
C THR A 80 -3.00 -3.89 -5.01
N SER A 81 -3.65 -4.79 -4.26
CA SER A 81 -3.10 -6.05 -3.80
C SER A 81 -4.17 -7.13 -3.62
N PRO A 82 -3.82 -8.42 -3.82
CA PRO A 82 -2.57 -8.89 -4.45
C PRO A 82 -2.56 -8.68 -5.97
N HIS A 83 -1.44 -8.95 -6.63
CA HIS A 83 -1.38 -9.07 -8.09
C HIS A 83 -1.84 -10.47 -8.55
N LEU A 84 -2.28 -10.59 -9.79
CA LEU A 84 -2.75 -11.85 -10.37
C LEU A 84 -1.64 -12.60 -11.10
N ALA A 85 -0.87 -11.92 -11.95
CA ALA A 85 0.18 -12.52 -12.75
C ALA A 85 1.56 -11.89 -12.48
N LYS A 86 1.65 -10.56 -12.50
CA LYS A 86 2.91 -9.82 -12.33
C LYS A 86 2.83 -8.81 -11.20
N ILE A 87 3.90 -8.67 -10.44
CA ILE A 87 4.02 -7.68 -9.36
C ILE A 87 3.79 -6.25 -9.85
N ASN A 88 4.04 -5.97 -11.12
CA ASN A 88 3.81 -4.68 -11.78
C ASN A 88 2.36 -4.20 -11.68
N GLU A 89 1.40 -5.13 -11.67
CA GLU A 89 -0.04 -4.82 -11.52
C GLU A 89 -0.37 -4.03 -10.26
N ARG A 90 0.52 -4.08 -9.25
CA ARG A 90 0.33 -3.36 -7.98
C ARG A 90 0.51 -1.86 -8.09
N MET A 91 1.13 -1.38 -9.17
CA MET A 91 1.41 0.04 -9.40
C MET A 91 1.04 0.41 -10.83
N ARG A 92 -0.05 1.16 -10.98
CA ARG A 92 -0.55 1.62 -12.28
C ARG A 92 -0.60 3.13 -12.33
N VAL A 93 -0.22 3.69 -13.46
CA VAL A 93 -0.43 5.12 -13.76
C VAL A 93 -1.25 5.24 -15.04
N ASN A 94 -2.37 5.98 -14.97
CA ASN A 94 -3.32 6.11 -16.09
C ASN A 94 -3.78 4.77 -16.67
N GLY A 95 -4.03 3.76 -15.81
CA GLY A 95 -4.47 2.43 -16.20
C GLY A 95 -3.39 1.55 -16.82
N GLN A 96 -2.13 1.98 -16.83
CA GLN A 96 -0.97 1.24 -17.33
C GLN A 96 -0.14 0.72 -16.16
N ASP A 97 0.18 -0.56 -16.15
CA ASP A 97 1.09 -1.12 -15.16
C ASP A 97 2.48 -0.48 -15.29
N ILE A 98 3.18 -0.29 -14.17
CA ILE A 98 4.59 0.10 -14.17
C ILE A 98 5.38 -0.86 -15.06
N ASN A 99 6.21 -0.36 -15.95
CA ASN A 99 7.04 -1.22 -16.79
C ASN A 99 8.24 -1.80 -16.01
N ASP A 100 8.88 -2.81 -16.57
CA ASP A 100 9.95 -3.55 -15.89
C ASP A 100 11.17 -2.67 -15.56
N GLU A 101 11.49 -1.69 -16.40
CA GLU A 101 12.59 -0.74 -16.17
C GLU A 101 12.28 0.24 -15.04
N GLN A 102 11.08 0.82 -15.04
CA GLN A 102 10.61 1.71 -13.99
C GLN A 102 10.51 0.97 -12.64
N PHE A 103 9.99 -0.26 -12.68
CA PHE A 103 9.92 -1.12 -11.49
C PHE A 103 11.32 -1.38 -10.91
N ALA A 104 12.27 -1.77 -11.75
CA ALA A 104 13.65 -2.00 -11.33
C ALA A 104 14.29 -0.73 -10.76
N ALA A 105 14.06 0.41 -11.38
CA ALA A 105 14.61 1.69 -10.93
C ALA A 105 14.08 2.08 -9.54
N VAL A 106 12.75 2.06 -9.33
CA VAL A 106 12.16 2.40 -8.03
C VAL A 106 12.53 1.38 -6.96
N ALA A 107 12.55 0.08 -7.29
CA ALA A 107 12.97 -0.96 -6.35
C ALA A 107 14.44 -0.80 -5.93
N THR A 108 15.32 -0.45 -6.86
CA THR A 108 16.73 -0.17 -6.57
C THR A 108 16.87 1.02 -5.62
N HIS A 109 16.16 2.11 -5.91
CA HIS A 109 16.17 3.31 -5.08
C HIS A 109 15.72 3.02 -3.64
N ILE A 110 14.61 2.30 -3.46
CA ILE A 110 14.10 1.93 -2.13
C ILE A 110 15.07 0.97 -1.42
N HIS A 111 15.63 -0.01 -2.14
CA HIS A 111 16.62 -0.92 -1.56
C HIS A 111 17.86 -0.18 -1.06
N GLU A 112 18.46 0.68 -1.87
CA GLU A 112 19.65 1.47 -1.50
C GLU A 112 19.37 2.36 -0.29
N LEU A 113 18.19 2.99 -0.24
CA LEU A 113 17.76 3.76 0.91
C LEU A 113 17.65 2.89 2.17
N ILE A 114 17.03 1.71 2.09
CA ILE A 114 16.88 0.80 3.22
C ILE A 114 18.25 0.35 3.75
N GLU A 115 19.16 -0.06 2.88
CA GLU A 115 20.51 -0.49 3.27
C GLU A 115 21.28 0.64 3.98
N HIS A 116 21.17 1.86 3.46
CA HIS A 116 21.76 3.03 4.10
C HIS A 116 21.17 3.28 5.50
N LEU A 117 19.85 3.25 5.64
CA LEU A 117 19.17 3.47 6.92
C LEU A 117 19.45 2.38 7.97
N LEU A 118 19.61 1.13 7.52
CA LEU A 118 20.03 0.02 8.37
C LEU A 118 21.46 0.21 8.85
N ALA A 119 22.38 0.61 7.96
CA ALA A 119 23.78 0.88 8.30
C ALA A 119 23.92 2.03 9.29
N GLU A 120 23.06 3.04 9.23
CA GLU A 120 23.03 4.17 10.17
C GLU A 120 22.26 3.87 11.47
N GLY A 121 21.63 2.69 11.59
CA GLY A 121 20.81 2.32 12.76
C GLY A 121 19.49 3.08 12.87
N GLN A 122 19.00 3.68 11.76
CA GLN A 122 17.74 4.41 11.72
C GLN A 122 16.53 3.47 11.51
N LEU A 123 16.77 2.29 10.94
CA LEU A 123 15.85 1.17 10.94
C LEU A 123 16.35 0.09 11.88
N ARG A 124 15.48 -0.41 12.76
CA ARG A 124 15.82 -1.50 13.70
C ARG A 124 15.84 -2.87 13.05
N ALA A 125 15.06 -3.02 12.00
CA ALA A 125 14.94 -4.23 11.21
C ALA A 125 14.58 -3.87 9.77
N HIS A 126 14.90 -4.79 8.85
CA HIS A 126 14.53 -4.61 7.46
C HIS A 126 13.01 -4.48 7.30
N PRO A 127 12.51 -3.50 6.53
CA PRO A 127 11.09 -3.38 6.22
C PRO A 127 10.54 -4.66 5.55
N THR A 128 9.28 -4.92 5.79
CA THR A 128 8.58 -6.06 5.21
C THR A 128 8.39 -5.89 3.69
N TYR A 129 8.09 -6.98 2.99
CA TYR A 129 7.70 -6.95 1.58
C TYR A 129 6.64 -5.88 1.29
N PHE A 130 5.57 -5.84 2.10
CA PHE A 130 4.46 -4.91 1.87
C PHE A 130 4.85 -3.45 2.13
N GLU A 131 5.65 -3.17 3.17
CA GLU A 131 6.20 -1.83 3.41
C GLU A 131 7.09 -1.37 2.25
N CYS A 132 7.95 -2.24 1.72
CA CYS A 132 8.79 -1.92 0.56
C CYS A 132 7.95 -1.60 -0.68
N VAL A 133 6.97 -2.45 -1.02
CA VAL A 133 6.10 -2.24 -2.20
C VAL A 133 5.24 -0.99 -2.04
N THR A 134 4.76 -0.69 -0.83
CA THR A 134 4.00 0.53 -0.54
C THR A 134 4.87 1.77 -0.70
N ALA A 135 6.11 1.77 -0.16
CA ALA A 135 7.05 2.87 -0.34
C ALA A 135 7.40 3.09 -1.83
N MET A 136 7.59 1.99 -2.57
CA MET A 136 7.78 2.05 -4.03
C MET A 136 6.59 2.73 -4.73
N ALA A 137 5.34 2.37 -4.36
CA ALA A 137 4.15 2.96 -4.96
C ALA A 137 4.07 4.47 -4.67
N PHE A 138 4.33 4.90 -3.44
CA PHE A 138 4.37 6.31 -3.08
C PHE A 138 5.40 7.09 -3.90
N ALA A 139 6.65 6.59 -3.95
CA ALA A 139 7.74 7.23 -4.68
C ALA A 139 7.47 7.26 -6.19
N PHE A 140 6.98 6.17 -6.76
CA PHE A 140 6.67 6.07 -8.18
C PHE A 140 5.56 7.05 -8.59
N PHE A 141 4.47 7.13 -7.84
CA PHE A 141 3.36 8.03 -8.16
C PHE A 141 3.78 9.52 -8.05
N ALA A 142 4.61 9.86 -7.07
CA ALA A 142 5.16 11.20 -6.96
C ALA A 142 6.08 11.54 -8.15
N ALA A 143 6.99 10.63 -8.54
CA ALA A 143 7.87 10.80 -9.70
C ALA A 143 7.09 10.93 -11.03
N GLU A 144 6.01 10.18 -11.17
CA GLU A 144 5.09 10.24 -12.33
C GLU A 144 4.14 11.44 -12.29
N ARG A 145 4.20 12.28 -11.24
CA ARG A 145 3.33 13.45 -11.07
C ARG A 145 1.85 13.10 -11.15
N VAL A 146 1.46 12.05 -10.44
CA VAL A 146 0.07 11.64 -10.29
C VAL A 146 -0.73 12.80 -9.67
N GLU A 147 -1.91 13.06 -10.21
CA GLU A 147 -2.81 14.11 -9.71
C GLU A 147 -3.84 13.56 -8.72
N PHE A 148 -4.05 12.25 -8.71
CA PHE A 148 -4.89 11.58 -7.71
C PHE A 148 -4.47 10.11 -7.53
N GLY A 149 -4.08 9.74 -6.31
CA GLY A 149 -3.70 8.38 -5.94
C GLY A 149 -4.88 7.59 -5.36
N ILE A 150 -5.03 6.32 -5.71
CA ILE A 150 -6.01 5.41 -5.15
C ILE A 150 -5.25 4.24 -4.53
N PHE A 151 -5.44 4.00 -3.23
CA PHE A 151 -4.72 2.99 -2.48
C PHE A 151 -5.66 1.98 -1.85
N GLU A 152 -5.48 0.73 -2.20
CA GLU A 152 -6.12 -0.42 -1.58
C GLU A 152 -5.31 -0.88 -0.37
N VAL A 153 -5.97 -1.06 0.78
CA VAL A 153 -5.40 -1.69 1.97
C VAL A 153 -5.09 -3.15 1.70
N GLY A 154 -3.88 -3.59 2.04
CA GLY A 154 -3.48 -4.99 1.90
C GLY A 154 -4.16 -5.87 2.94
N LEU A 155 -3.97 -5.55 4.23
CA LEU A 155 -4.54 -6.33 5.33
C LEU A 155 -5.02 -5.44 6.48
N GLY A 156 -6.22 -5.67 6.95
CA GLY A 156 -6.79 -4.95 8.11
C GLY A 156 -7.04 -3.49 7.80
N GLY A 157 -6.23 -2.62 8.32
CA GLY A 157 -6.26 -1.16 8.15
C GLY A 157 -5.31 -0.46 9.11
N ARG A 158 -5.45 -0.70 10.42
CA ARG A 158 -4.74 0.04 11.48
C ARG A 158 -3.22 0.04 11.31
N LEU A 159 -2.63 -1.10 11.00
CA LEU A 159 -1.19 -1.31 10.88
C LEU A 159 -0.78 -1.64 9.43
N ASP A 160 -1.66 -1.37 8.47
CA ASP A 160 -1.34 -1.47 7.06
C ASP A 160 -0.39 -0.34 6.64
N ALA A 161 0.64 -0.65 5.85
CA ALA A 161 1.63 0.34 5.45
C ALA A 161 1.03 1.54 4.69
N THR A 162 -0.13 1.37 4.04
CA THR A 162 -0.85 2.47 3.40
C THR A 162 -1.50 3.42 4.39
N ASN A 163 -1.62 3.06 5.69
CA ASN A 163 -2.33 3.86 6.69
C ASN A 163 -1.56 5.10 7.18
N ILE A 164 -0.39 5.37 6.64
CA ILE A 164 0.30 6.67 6.81
C ILE A 164 -0.31 7.78 5.94
N LEU A 165 -1.17 7.42 4.99
CA LEU A 165 -1.89 8.38 4.15
C LEU A 165 -2.80 9.30 4.97
N MET A 166 -2.89 10.55 4.52
CA MET A 166 -3.95 11.51 4.89
C MET A 166 -4.83 11.74 3.64
N PRO A 167 -5.79 10.83 3.38
CA PRO A 167 -6.53 10.84 2.12
C PRO A 167 -7.58 11.94 2.10
N GLU A 168 -8.02 12.35 0.89
CA GLU A 168 -9.20 13.22 0.69
C GLU A 168 -10.52 12.45 0.81
N LEU A 169 -10.47 11.12 0.68
CA LEU A 169 -11.62 10.24 0.76
C LEU A 169 -11.21 8.88 1.34
N ALA A 170 -11.94 8.40 2.35
CA ALA A 170 -11.86 7.02 2.81
C ALA A 170 -13.07 6.22 2.33
N ILE A 171 -12.85 4.98 1.93
CA ILE A 171 -13.93 4.08 1.48
C ILE A 171 -13.84 2.78 2.27
N LEU A 172 -14.94 2.39 2.89
CA LEU A 172 -15.12 1.07 3.49
C LEU A 172 -16.06 0.25 2.61
N THR A 173 -15.52 -0.74 1.93
CA THR A 173 -16.32 -1.71 1.18
C THR A 173 -16.92 -2.74 2.14
N ARG A 174 -17.65 -3.73 1.63
CA ARG A 174 -18.28 -4.76 2.45
C ARG A 174 -17.29 -5.37 3.45
N ILE A 175 -17.73 -5.49 4.71
CA ILE A 175 -17.02 -6.16 5.80
C ILE A 175 -17.61 -7.55 5.98
N ASP A 176 -16.74 -8.55 6.06
CA ASP A 176 -17.11 -9.95 6.24
C ASP A 176 -16.00 -10.66 7.02
N PHE A 177 -16.23 -11.91 7.41
CA PHE A 177 -15.20 -12.72 8.03
C PHE A 177 -14.07 -13.02 7.04
N ASP A 178 -12.87 -12.63 7.41
CA ASP A 178 -11.64 -12.86 6.64
C ASP A 178 -10.43 -12.64 7.56
N HIS A 179 -9.37 -13.40 7.31
CA HIS A 179 -8.11 -13.28 8.08
C HIS A 179 -8.30 -13.24 9.61
N GLU A 180 -9.22 -14.04 10.15
CA GLU A 180 -9.61 -14.04 11.55
C GLU A 180 -8.42 -14.21 12.52
N ASN A 181 -7.37 -14.95 12.11
CA ASN A 181 -6.14 -15.11 12.88
C ASN A 181 -5.38 -13.79 13.12
N PHE A 182 -5.68 -12.72 12.36
CA PHE A 182 -5.00 -11.44 12.43
C PHE A 182 -5.94 -10.30 12.85
N LEU A 183 -7.19 -10.34 12.41
CA LEU A 183 -8.12 -9.23 12.53
C LEU A 183 -9.15 -9.39 13.65
N GLY A 184 -9.23 -10.59 14.25
CA GLY A 184 -10.21 -10.93 15.28
C GLY A 184 -11.27 -11.92 14.79
N HIS A 185 -12.06 -12.42 15.75
CA HIS A 185 -13.03 -13.50 15.53
C HIS A 185 -14.47 -13.01 15.47
N SER A 186 -14.68 -11.70 15.42
CA SER A 186 -16.00 -11.07 15.29
C SER A 186 -15.99 -10.02 14.19
N LEU A 187 -17.15 -9.81 13.56
CA LEU A 187 -17.32 -8.74 12.57
C LEU A 187 -17.01 -7.36 13.17
N GLN A 188 -17.29 -7.17 14.45
CA GLN A 188 -17.00 -5.92 15.13
C GLN A 188 -15.49 -5.66 15.26
N GLU A 189 -14.70 -6.67 15.60
CA GLU A 189 -13.23 -6.57 15.66
C GLU A 189 -12.66 -6.31 14.28
N ILE A 190 -13.07 -7.08 13.27
CA ILE A 190 -12.64 -6.92 11.87
C ILE A 190 -13.00 -5.52 11.35
N ALA A 191 -14.23 -5.04 11.65
CA ALA A 191 -14.68 -3.70 11.28
C ALA A 191 -13.83 -2.62 11.97
N GLY A 192 -13.49 -2.78 13.25
CA GLY A 192 -12.62 -1.87 13.99
C GLY A 192 -11.22 -1.74 13.38
N GLU A 193 -10.62 -2.87 12.99
CA GLU A 193 -9.31 -2.87 12.31
C GLU A 193 -9.38 -2.15 10.96
N LYS A 194 -10.42 -2.39 10.17
CA LYS A 194 -10.60 -1.77 8.84
C LYS A 194 -10.97 -0.29 8.95
N ALA A 195 -11.81 0.08 9.90
CA ALA A 195 -12.21 1.47 10.15
C ALA A 195 -11.05 2.34 10.67
N SER A 196 -9.94 1.75 11.08
CA SER A 196 -8.75 2.50 11.53
C SER A 196 -8.06 3.29 10.41
N ILE A 197 -8.48 3.13 9.15
CA ILE A 197 -8.05 4.02 8.05
C ILE A 197 -8.76 5.38 8.07
N LEU A 198 -9.84 5.52 8.83
CA LEU A 198 -10.61 6.75 8.88
C LEU A 198 -9.81 7.85 9.60
N LYS A 199 -9.79 9.03 9.02
CA LYS A 199 -9.09 10.19 9.57
C LYS A 199 -10.09 11.29 9.92
N ARG A 200 -9.83 12.01 10.99
CA ARG A 200 -10.72 13.10 11.41
C ARG A 200 -10.82 14.17 10.32
N GLY A 201 -12.03 14.55 9.97
CA GLY A 201 -12.30 15.57 8.95
C GLY A 201 -12.28 15.07 7.52
N VAL A 202 -11.96 13.80 7.27
CA VAL A 202 -11.98 13.18 5.95
C VAL A 202 -13.35 12.58 5.66
N PRO A 203 -13.98 12.89 4.51
CA PRO A 203 -15.20 12.24 4.06
C PRO A 203 -15.06 10.71 3.98
N VAL A 204 -16.16 10.00 4.28
CA VAL A 204 -16.20 8.54 4.26
C VAL A 204 -17.38 8.06 3.43
N VAL A 205 -17.13 7.09 2.56
CA VAL A 205 -18.16 6.30 1.90
C VAL A 205 -18.12 4.88 2.47
N VAL A 206 -19.25 4.41 2.96
CA VAL A 206 -19.41 3.06 3.51
C VAL A 206 -20.39 2.30 2.64
N ALA A 207 -20.02 1.07 2.24
CA ALA A 207 -20.96 0.22 1.54
C ALA A 207 -22.17 -0.08 2.44
N ALA A 208 -23.37 0.18 1.90
CA ALA A 208 -24.61 -0.28 2.54
C ALA A 208 -24.73 -1.79 2.35
N GLU A 209 -25.27 -2.49 3.37
CA GLU A 209 -25.70 -3.87 3.26
C GLU A 209 -26.96 -4.00 2.39
#